data_40772107b1285e51994873f8f2dea292
#
_entry.id   40772107b1285e51994873f8f2dea292
#
_cell.length_a   1.000
_cell.length_b   1.000
_cell.length_c   1.000
_cell.angle_alpha   90.00
_cell.angle_beta   90.00
_cell.angle_gamma   90.00
#
_symmetry.space_group_name_H-M   'P 1'
#
loop_
_entity.id
_entity.type
_entity.pdbx_description
1 polymer ?
#
loop_
_entity_poly.entity_id
_entity_poly.type
_entity_poly.pdbx_seq_one_letter_code
_entity_poly.pdbx_strand_id
1 'polypeptide(L)'
;GDEVGIYVVNYVDGVPGTLAASGNHYDNVKHTYSTSWTPAEDMYWLDKTTKADFYCYYPYGNPSSVTAYPFAVNANQSTLANYKASDFIWGIASGVSPTSNLVQIATNHVMSNMTIYLEAGDGFTDETFAAANVSVAVRNVKTNATVNLSDGTVTATGSATEVTPYN
;
A
#
# COMPACT_ATOMS: atom_id res chain seq x y z
N GLY A 1 14.69 4.91 -4.69
CA GLY A 1 13.33 5.31 -5.06
C GLY A 1 12.31 4.39 -4.42
N ASP A 2 11.04 4.73 -4.53
CA ASP A 2 9.97 3.85 -4.05
C ASP A 2 9.85 2.62 -4.96
N GLU A 3 9.43 1.50 -4.39
CA GLU A 3 9.29 0.22 -5.10
C GLU A 3 7.87 -0.31 -4.94
N VAL A 4 7.26 -0.73 -6.06
CA VAL A 4 5.93 -1.35 -6.08
C VAL A 4 5.98 -2.73 -6.71
N GLY A 5 5.05 -3.60 -6.34
CA GLY A 5 4.83 -4.90 -6.99
C GLY A 5 3.67 -4.83 -7.98
N ILE A 6 3.87 -5.36 -9.17
CA ILE A 6 2.85 -5.44 -10.21
C ILE A 6 2.59 -6.90 -10.56
N TYR A 7 1.32 -7.30 -10.49
CA TYR A 7 0.83 -8.55 -11.07
C TYR A 7 0.02 -8.26 -12.33
N VAL A 8 0.12 -9.14 -13.33
CA VAL A 8 -0.70 -9.05 -14.54
C VAL A 8 -1.44 -10.36 -14.75
N VAL A 9 -2.75 -10.27 -14.83
CA VAL A 9 -3.65 -11.42 -15.00
C VAL A 9 -4.44 -11.28 -16.30
N ASN A 10 -4.23 -12.18 -17.22
CA ASN A 10 -4.93 -12.16 -18.50
C ASN A 10 -6.37 -12.66 -18.36
N TYR A 11 -7.22 -12.16 -19.26
CA TYR A 11 -8.56 -12.68 -19.46
C TYR A 11 -8.51 -14.01 -20.24
N VAL A 12 -9.43 -14.89 -19.94
CA VAL A 12 -9.65 -16.15 -20.66
C VAL A 12 -11.07 -16.13 -21.20
N ASP A 13 -11.24 -16.25 -22.50
CA ASP A 13 -12.55 -16.21 -23.19
C ASP A 13 -13.38 -14.96 -22.83
N GLY A 14 -12.71 -13.82 -22.63
CA GLY A 14 -13.34 -12.55 -22.26
C GLY A 14 -13.71 -12.42 -20.78
N VAL A 15 -13.36 -13.40 -19.95
CA VAL A 15 -13.61 -13.39 -18.49
C VAL A 15 -12.31 -13.05 -17.75
N PRO A 16 -12.35 -12.16 -16.73
CA PRO A 16 -11.19 -11.88 -15.91
C PRO A 16 -10.60 -13.15 -15.30
N GLY A 17 -9.29 -13.31 -15.39
CA GLY A 17 -8.56 -14.33 -14.64
C GLY A 17 -8.57 -14.05 -13.13
N THR A 18 -8.22 -15.05 -12.34
CA THR A 18 -8.10 -14.90 -10.88
C THR A 18 -6.66 -14.62 -10.51
N LEU A 19 -6.41 -13.55 -9.74
CA LEU A 19 -5.08 -13.26 -9.20
C LEU A 19 -4.62 -14.41 -8.28
N ALA A 20 -3.44 -14.94 -8.56
CA ALA A 20 -2.77 -15.96 -7.76
C ALA A 20 -1.41 -15.47 -7.26
N ALA A 21 -0.81 -16.14 -6.29
CA ALA A 21 0.52 -15.80 -5.80
C ALA A 21 1.61 -16.07 -6.85
N SER A 22 1.34 -17.02 -7.77
CA SER A 22 2.20 -17.37 -8.90
C SER A 22 1.39 -17.99 -10.02
N GLY A 23 1.95 -18.00 -11.24
CA GLY A 23 1.31 -18.56 -12.42
C GLY A 23 0.39 -17.59 -13.16
N ASN A 24 0.45 -16.30 -12.84
CA ASN A 24 -0.18 -15.23 -13.62
C ASN A 24 0.63 -14.98 -14.91
N HIS A 25 0.18 -14.05 -15.72
CA HIS A 25 0.97 -13.62 -16.90
C HIS A 25 2.29 -12.97 -16.46
N TYR A 26 2.23 -12.13 -15.41
CA TYR A 26 3.40 -11.65 -14.67
C TYR A 26 3.14 -11.75 -13.19
N ASP A 27 4.11 -12.26 -12.46
CA ASP A 27 4.06 -12.48 -11.02
C ASP A 27 4.93 -11.46 -10.30
N ASN A 28 4.31 -10.50 -9.60
CA ASN A 28 4.99 -9.59 -8.69
C ASN A 28 6.22 -8.88 -9.26
N VAL A 29 6.12 -8.38 -10.49
CA VAL A 29 7.22 -7.64 -11.13
C VAL A 29 7.49 -6.37 -10.34
N LYS A 30 8.72 -6.24 -9.84
CA LYS A 30 9.15 -5.05 -9.14
C LYS A 30 9.29 -3.87 -10.10
N HIS A 31 8.70 -2.73 -9.76
CA HIS A 31 8.92 -1.46 -10.42
C HIS A 31 9.56 -0.49 -9.43
N THR A 32 10.62 0.19 -9.86
CA THR A 32 11.33 1.18 -9.06
C THR A 32 11.10 2.56 -9.65
N TYR A 33 10.77 3.53 -8.80
CA TYR A 33 10.62 4.93 -9.21
C TYR A 33 11.94 5.70 -9.10
N SER A 34 12.28 6.43 -10.17
CA SER A 34 13.31 7.47 -10.14
C SER A 34 12.75 8.78 -10.72
N THR A 35 12.75 8.95 -12.02
CA THR A 35 12.00 9.98 -12.76
C THR A 35 10.73 9.41 -13.39
N SER A 36 10.70 8.11 -13.56
CA SER A 36 9.59 7.29 -14.04
C SER A 36 9.65 5.92 -13.38
N TRP A 37 8.56 5.15 -13.47
CA TRP A 37 8.53 3.76 -13.04
C TRP A 37 9.25 2.88 -14.06
N THR A 38 10.21 2.09 -13.57
CA THR A 38 11.00 1.15 -14.41
C THR A 38 10.79 -0.26 -13.87
N PRO A 39 10.28 -1.21 -14.70
CA PRO A 39 10.14 -2.59 -14.31
C PRO A 39 11.52 -3.28 -14.19
N ALA A 40 11.61 -4.30 -13.33
CA ALA A 40 12.80 -5.12 -13.19
C ALA A 40 13.04 -6.06 -14.38
N GLU A 41 12.01 -6.31 -15.18
CA GLU A 41 12.04 -7.09 -16.42
C GLU A 41 11.09 -6.49 -17.45
N ASP A 42 11.37 -6.70 -18.73
CA ASP A 42 10.50 -6.26 -19.80
C ASP A 42 9.14 -6.98 -19.76
N MET A 43 8.06 -6.22 -19.87
CA MET A 43 6.70 -6.74 -19.81
C MET A 43 6.02 -6.57 -21.17
N TYR A 44 5.44 -7.64 -21.68
CA TYR A 44 4.77 -7.69 -22.97
C TYR A 44 3.31 -8.16 -22.81
N TRP A 45 2.44 -7.74 -23.70
CA TRP A 45 1.10 -8.27 -23.81
C TRP A 45 1.14 -9.73 -24.27
N LEU A 46 0.19 -10.55 -23.81
CA LEU A 46 0.07 -11.94 -24.23
C LEU A 46 -0.09 -12.04 -25.76
N ASP A 47 -0.96 -11.19 -26.30
CA ASP A 47 -1.23 -11.03 -27.72
C ASP A 47 -1.81 -9.63 -28.01
N LYS A 48 -2.34 -9.41 -29.24
CA LYS A 48 -2.87 -8.10 -29.68
C LYS A 48 -4.32 -7.84 -29.24
N THR A 49 -4.98 -8.80 -28.60
CA THR A 49 -6.43 -8.77 -28.35
C THR A 49 -6.81 -9.11 -26.92
N THR A 50 -6.03 -9.94 -26.24
CA THR A 50 -6.32 -10.40 -24.88
C THR A 50 -6.16 -9.27 -23.86
N LYS A 51 -7.25 -8.97 -23.16
CA LYS A 51 -7.26 -8.02 -22.06
C LYS A 51 -6.53 -8.56 -20.84
N ALA A 52 -6.09 -7.65 -19.98
CA ALA A 52 -5.48 -8.02 -18.71
C ALA A 52 -5.90 -7.06 -17.58
N ASP A 53 -5.88 -7.57 -16.36
CA ASP A 53 -5.94 -6.79 -15.13
C ASP A 53 -4.53 -6.58 -14.58
N PHE A 54 -4.25 -5.36 -14.12
CA PHE A 54 -2.98 -4.97 -13.53
C PHE A 54 -3.22 -4.60 -12.07
N TYR A 55 -2.65 -5.38 -11.16
CA TYR A 55 -2.71 -5.14 -9.72
C TYR A 55 -1.40 -4.51 -9.26
N CYS A 56 -1.50 -3.40 -8.52
CA CYS A 56 -0.35 -2.68 -7.99
C CYS A 56 -0.44 -2.57 -6.48
N TYR A 57 0.68 -2.76 -5.79
CA TYR A 57 0.76 -2.52 -4.34
C TYR A 57 2.12 -1.96 -3.93
N TYR A 58 2.11 -1.20 -2.83
CA TYR A 58 3.28 -0.65 -2.16
C TYR A 58 3.14 -0.89 -0.64
N PRO A 59 4.23 -1.16 0.08
CA PRO A 59 5.61 -1.34 -0.41
C PRO A 59 5.81 -2.69 -1.12
N TYR A 60 6.76 -2.73 -2.04
CA TYR A 60 7.16 -3.98 -2.68
C TYR A 60 7.60 -5.03 -1.65
N GLY A 61 7.20 -6.27 -1.83
CA GLY A 61 7.57 -7.41 -1.00
C GLY A 61 7.39 -8.73 -1.75
N ASN A 62 7.41 -9.84 -1.02
CA ASN A 62 7.25 -11.18 -1.60
C ASN A 62 6.00 -11.87 -1.01
N PRO A 63 4.79 -11.62 -1.53
CA PRO A 63 3.57 -12.23 -1.04
C PRO A 63 3.58 -13.75 -1.25
N SER A 64 3.50 -14.52 -0.17
CA SER A 64 3.21 -15.96 -0.23
C SER A 64 1.72 -16.23 -0.44
N SER A 65 0.88 -15.24 -0.21
CA SER A 65 -0.56 -15.27 -0.46
C SER A 65 -1.01 -13.89 -0.95
N VAL A 66 -1.76 -13.85 -2.03
CA VAL A 66 -2.35 -12.61 -2.56
C VAL A 66 -3.68 -12.26 -1.88
N THR A 67 -4.33 -13.20 -1.21
CA THR A 67 -5.59 -12.96 -0.50
C THR A 67 -5.41 -12.63 0.97
N ALA A 68 -4.21 -12.83 1.52
CA ALA A 68 -3.89 -12.59 2.93
C ALA A 68 -2.43 -12.16 3.09
N TYR A 69 -2.00 -11.13 2.36
CA TYR A 69 -0.64 -10.60 2.47
C TYR A 69 -0.46 -9.90 3.83
N PRO A 70 0.47 -10.37 4.67
CA PRO A 70 0.67 -9.77 5.99
C PRO A 70 1.32 -8.40 5.88
N PHE A 71 0.78 -7.43 6.60
CA PHE A 71 1.34 -6.09 6.74
C PHE A 71 1.26 -5.62 8.18
N ALA A 72 2.26 -4.85 8.61
CA ALA A 72 2.27 -4.26 9.94
C ALA A 72 2.69 -2.78 9.87
N VAL A 73 1.92 -1.92 10.53
CA VAL A 73 2.33 -0.55 10.78
C VAL A 73 3.25 -0.51 12.00
N ASN A 74 4.23 0.40 11.99
CA ASN A 74 5.13 0.56 13.13
C ASN A 74 4.37 1.12 14.34
N ALA A 75 4.54 0.51 15.49
CA ALA A 75 3.98 1.03 16.74
C ALA A 75 4.67 2.36 17.12
N ASN A 76 5.96 2.49 16.84
CA ASN A 76 6.68 3.75 16.99
C ASN A 76 6.82 4.43 15.63
N GLN A 77 6.00 5.44 15.37
CA GLN A 77 6.02 6.26 14.16
C GLN A 77 6.69 7.63 14.36
N SER A 78 7.44 7.83 15.44
CA SER A 78 8.08 9.12 15.75
C SER A 78 9.14 9.56 14.74
N THR A 79 9.55 8.70 13.81
CA THR A 79 10.45 9.05 12.72
C THR A 79 9.71 9.04 11.38
N LEU A 80 10.10 9.93 10.46
CA LEU A 80 9.54 9.96 9.10
C LEU A 80 9.67 8.61 8.38
N ALA A 81 10.76 7.88 8.62
CA ALA A 81 10.97 6.56 8.01
C ALA A 81 9.93 5.54 8.50
N ASN A 82 9.69 5.46 9.81
CA ASN A 82 8.69 4.56 10.38
C ASN A 82 7.26 4.96 10.01
N TYR A 83 6.98 6.27 9.95
CA TYR A 83 5.69 6.79 9.49
C TYR A 83 5.43 6.36 8.04
N LYS A 84 6.37 6.61 7.11
CA LYS A 84 6.26 6.19 5.71
C LYS A 84 6.18 4.68 5.54
N ALA A 85 6.94 3.90 6.32
CA ALA A 85 6.89 2.44 6.27
C ALA A 85 5.58 1.85 6.84
N SER A 86 4.74 2.67 7.47
CA SER A 86 3.42 2.28 7.99
C SER A 86 2.29 2.50 7.00
N ASP A 87 2.60 2.92 5.79
CA ASP A 87 1.62 3.14 4.72
C ASP A 87 1.57 1.96 3.76
N PHE A 88 0.36 1.62 3.33
CA PHE A 88 0.13 0.60 2.29
C PHE A 88 -0.78 1.19 1.22
N ILE A 89 -0.33 1.06 -0.03
CA ILE A 89 -1.05 1.58 -1.19
C ILE A 89 -1.43 0.40 -2.07
N TRP A 90 -2.65 0.43 -2.58
CA TRP A 90 -3.17 -0.60 -3.48
C TRP A 90 -3.97 0.03 -4.62
N GLY A 91 -3.95 -0.63 -5.79
CA GLY A 91 -4.77 -0.24 -6.93
C GLY A 91 -4.85 -1.31 -7.99
N ILE A 92 -5.85 -1.17 -8.85
CA ILE A 92 -6.09 -2.06 -9.97
C ILE A 92 -6.47 -1.26 -11.22
N ALA A 93 -5.94 -1.68 -12.39
CA ALA A 93 -6.49 -1.30 -13.69
C ALA A 93 -7.07 -2.54 -14.35
N SER A 94 -8.40 -2.60 -14.45
CA SER A 94 -9.11 -3.79 -14.94
C SER A 94 -9.48 -3.69 -16.40
N GLY A 95 -9.45 -4.83 -17.10
CA GLY A 95 -9.91 -4.97 -18.48
C GLY A 95 -9.13 -4.16 -19.50
N VAL A 96 -7.85 -3.90 -19.22
CA VAL A 96 -6.99 -3.09 -20.08
C VAL A 96 -6.72 -3.84 -21.39
N SER A 97 -6.97 -3.18 -22.51
CA SER A 97 -6.73 -3.73 -23.85
C SER A 97 -5.31 -3.42 -24.33
N PRO A 98 -4.67 -4.29 -25.12
CA PRO A 98 -3.30 -4.12 -25.61
C PRO A 98 -3.15 -3.04 -26.71
N THR A 99 -4.01 -2.03 -26.71
CA THR A 99 -3.97 -0.88 -27.63
C THR A 99 -3.14 0.28 -27.11
N SER A 100 -2.72 0.24 -25.83
CA SER A 100 -1.94 1.27 -25.17
C SER A 100 -0.59 0.73 -24.72
N ASN A 101 0.46 1.52 -24.96
CA ASN A 101 1.80 1.24 -24.41
C ASN A 101 1.95 1.78 -22.96
N LEU A 102 0.93 2.47 -22.45
CA LEU A 102 0.90 3.02 -21.11
C LEU A 102 -0.33 2.50 -20.37
N VAL A 103 -0.10 1.81 -19.26
CA VAL A 103 -1.16 1.40 -18.33
C VAL A 103 -1.18 2.35 -17.16
N GLN A 104 -2.31 3.03 -16.95
CA GLN A 104 -2.53 3.88 -15.80
C GLN A 104 -3.24 3.11 -14.70
N ILE A 105 -2.62 3.01 -13.53
CA ILE A 105 -3.20 2.35 -12.35
C ILE A 105 -3.48 3.43 -11.29
N ALA A 106 -4.75 3.69 -11.03
CA ALA A 106 -5.14 4.54 -9.90
C ALA A 106 -4.93 3.77 -8.60
N THR A 107 -4.18 4.35 -7.67
CA THR A 107 -3.87 3.73 -6.39
C THR A 107 -4.42 4.55 -5.24
N ASN A 108 -4.74 3.88 -4.12
CA ASN A 108 -5.25 4.50 -2.91
C ASN A 108 -4.48 4.01 -1.69
N HIS A 109 -4.34 4.87 -0.68
CA HIS A 109 -3.90 4.47 0.64
C HIS A 109 -5.00 3.62 1.29
N VAL A 110 -4.65 2.43 1.79
CA VAL A 110 -5.63 1.51 2.39
C VAL A 110 -5.49 1.39 3.90
N MET A 111 -4.46 2.03 4.48
CA MET A 111 -4.33 2.17 5.93
C MET A 111 -5.09 3.42 6.42
N SER A 112 -5.55 3.36 7.69
CA SER A 112 -6.16 4.52 8.33
C SER A 112 -5.11 5.59 8.66
N ASN A 113 -5.40 6.84 8.34
CA ASN A 113 -4.61 7.99 8.73
C ASN A 113 -5.35 8.80 9.80
N MET A 114 -4.64 9.20 10.85
CA MET A 114 -5.19 10.05 11.93
C MET A 114 -4.29 11.27 12.11
N THR A 115 -4.88 12.46 12.01
CA THR A 115 -4.20 13.72 12.35
C THR A 115 -4.71 14.22 13.70
N ILE A 116 -3.79 14.54 14.62
CA ILE A 116 -4.11 15.02 15.95
C ILE A 116 -3.56 16.44 16.10
N TYR A 117 -4.45 17.39 16.37
CA TYR A 117 -4.09 18.78 16.66
C TYR A 117 -4.13 19.00 18.16
N LEU A 118 -3.09 19.64 18.68
CA LEU A 118 -3.00 20.05 20.06
C LEU A 118 -3.05 21.58 20.13
N GLU A 119 -3.87 22.11 21.04
CA GLU A 119 -4.01 23.54 21.27
C GLU A 119 -3.76 23.85 22.74
N ALA A 120 -3.22 25.05 23.00
CA ALA A 120 -3.04 25.53 24.35
C ALA A 120 -4.41 25.77 25.01
N GLY A 121 -4.66 25.13 26.14
CA GLY A 121 -5.85 25.35 26.95
C GLY A 121 -5.68 26.50 27.94
N ASP A 122 -6.72 26.73 28.77
CA ASP A 122 -6.69 27.76 29.82
C ASP A 122 -5.49 27.60 30.77
N GLY A 123 -4.78 28.70 30.99
CA GLY A 123 -3.57 28.73 31.83
C GLY A 123 -2.26 28.45 31.10
N PHE A 124 -2.30 28.17 29.80
CA PHE A 124 -1.11 28.09 28.95
C PHE A 124 -1.03 29.30 28.01
N THR A 125 0.18 29.78 27.80
CA THR A 125 0.51 30.59 26.61
C THR A 125 1.16 29.67 25.55
N ASP A 126 1.30 30.14 24.31
CA ASP A 126 1.98 29.38 23.28
C ASP A 126 3.40 28.98 23.67
N GLU A 127 4.14 29.87 24.37
CA GLU A 127 5.50 29.59 24.82
C GLU A 127 5.52 28.53 25.94
N THR A 128 4.60 28.59 26.90
CA THR A 128 4.54 27.63 28.02
C THR A 128 4.03 26.27 27.52
N PHE A 129 3.13 26.26 26.53
CA PHE A 129 2.66 25.04 25.90
C PHE A 129 3.78 24.38 25.09
N ALA A 130 4.54 25.12 24.29
CA ALA A 130 5.68 24.61 23.54
C ALA A 130 6.78 24.05 24.47
N ALA A 131 6.97 24.62 25.65
CA ALA A 131 7.95 24.17 26.64
C ALA A 131 7.46 22.95 27.47
N ALA A 132 6.20 22.59 27.41
CA ALA A 132 5.61 21.57 28.28
C ALA A 132 5.98 20.12 27.90
N ASN A 133 6.74 19.87 26.81
CA ASN A 133 7.14 18.55 26.34
C ASN A 133 5.95 17.57 26.25
N VAL A 134 4.86 18.01 25.63
CA VAL A 134 3.65 17.20 25.50
C VAL A 134 3.93 15.99 24.63
N SER A 135 3.53 14.82 25.09
CA SER A 135 3.59 13.58 24.31
C SER A 135 2.18 13.06 24.01
N VAL A 136 2.02 12.47 22.82
CA VAL A 136 0.77 11.86 22.40
C VAL A 136 0.98 10.38 22.17
N ALA A 137 0.03 9.56 22.63
CA ALA A 137 -0.02 8.15 22.33
C ALA A 137 -1.45 7.75 21.94
N VAL A 138 -1.58 7.00 20.83
CA VAL A 138 -2.87 6.44 20.41
C VAL A 138 -2.97 5.00 20.90
N ARG A 139 -3.98 4.71 21.72
CA ARG A 139 -4.14 3.41 22.40
C ARG A 139 -5.23 2.58 21.75
N ASN A 140 -5.22 1.27 22.03
CA ASN A 140 -6.18 0.29 21.52
C ASN A 140 -6.21 0.19 19.99
N VAL A 141 -5.08 0.38 19.33
CA VAL A 141 -4.94 0.27 17.89
C VAL A 141 -4.33 -1.08 17.52
N LYS A 142 -4.90 -1.76 16.55
CA LYS A 142 -4.28 -2.95 15.96
C LYS A 142 -3.27 -2.49 14.89
N THR A 143 -2.02 -2.91 15.04
CA THR A 143 -0.92 -2.56 14.12
C THR A 143 -0.64 -3.64 13.07
N ASN A 144 -1.21 -4.83 13.23
CA ASN A 144 -1.07 -5.91 12.26
C ASN A 144 -2.34 -6.05 11.44
N ALA A 145 -2.18 -6.41 10.18
CA ALA A 145 -3.27 -6.65 9.24
C ALA A 145 -2.89 -7.73 8.22
N THR A 146 -3.89 -8.24 7.54
CA THR A 146 -3.74 -8.90 6.24
C THR A 146 -4.40 -8.04 5.17
N VAL A 147 -3.73 -7.92 4.02
CA VAL A 147 -4.24 -7.21 2.85
C VAL A 147 -4.58 -8.24 1.77
N ASN A 148 -5.78 -8.17 1.23
CA ASN A 148 -6.16 -8.91 0.04
C ASN A 148 -5.75 -8.11 -1.20
N LEU A 149 -4.75 -8.57 -1.93
CA LEU A 149 -4.24 -7.88 -3.11
C LEU A 149 -5.18 -7.98 -4.32
N SER A 150 -6.22 -8.85 -4.27
CA SER A 150 -7.18 -8.95 -5.36
C SER A 150 -8.25 -7.83 -5.34
N ASP A 151 -8.49 -7.23 -4.17
CA ASP A 151 -9.54 -6.20 -4.01
C ASP A 151 -9.15 -5.03 -3.10
N GLY A 152 -7.95 -5.06 -2.49
CA GLY A 152 -7.46 -4.02 -1.58
C GLY A 152 -8.06 -4.07 -0.18
N THR A 153 -8.87 -5.09 0.16
CA THR A 153 -9.48 -5.22 1.49
C THR A 153 -8.43 -5.46 2.57
N VAL A 154 -8.53 -4.70 3.66
CA VAL A 154 -7.66 -4.81 4.83
C VAL A 154 -8.41 -5.40 6.01
N THR A 155 -7.86 -6.46 6.59
CA THR A 155 -8.39 -7.08 7.81
C THR A 155 -7.39 -6.93 8.95
N ALA A 156 -7.75 -6.12 9.96
CA ALA A 156 -6.89 -5.93 11.13
C ALA A 156 -6.79 -7.20 11.98
N THR A 157 -5.57 -7.58 12.33
CA THR A 157 -5.25 -8.81 13.08
C THR A 157 -4.47 -8.51 14.36
N GLY A 158 -4.19 -9.55 15.14
CA GLY A 158 -3.39 -9.42 16.36
C GLY A 158 -4.10 -8.68 17.50
N SER A 159 -3.34 -8.42 18.55
CA SER A 159 -3.80 -7.67 19.74
C SER A 159 -3.63 -6.17 19.53
N ALA A 160 -4.48 -5.40 20.20
CA ALA A 160 -4.34 -3.95 20.23
C ALA A 160 -3.09 -3.54 21.01
N THR A 161 -2.45 -2.46 20.58
CA THR A 161 -1.24 -1.89 21.19
C THR A 161 -1.35 -0.36 21.28
N GLU A 162 -0.30 0.28 21.70
CA GLU A 162 -0.13 1.74 21.69
C GLU A 162 0.74 2.13 20.50
N VAL A 163 0.37 3.22 19.83
CA VAL A 163 1.12 3.84 18.74
C VAL A 163 1.59 5.22 19.14
N THR A 164 2.89 5.46 19.01
CA THR A 164 3.48 6.80 19.11
C THR A 164 3.43 7.44 17.71
N PRO A 165 2.66 8.53 17.52
CA PRO A 165 2.52 9.16 16.21
C PRO A 165 3.81 9.86 15.76
N TYR A 166 3.87 10.18 14.47
CA TYR A 166 4.86 11.10 13.91
C TYR A 166 4.51 12.54 14.32
N ASN A 167 5.52 13.31 14.73
CA ASN A 167 5.41 14.71 15.14
C ASN A 167 6.34 15.59 14.31
#